data_acbfd21b3f6a554f47b19173376e9992
#
_entry.id   acbfd21b3f6a554f47b19173376e9992
#
_cell.length_a   1.000
_cell.length_b   1.000
_cell.length_c   1.000
_cell.angle_alpha   90.00
_cell.angle_beta   90.00
_cell.angle_gamma   90.00
#
_symmetry.space_group_name_H-M   'P 1'
#
loop_
_entity.id
_entity.type
_entity.pdbx_description
1 polymer ?
#
loop_
_entity_poly.entity_id
_entity_poly.type
_entity_poly.pdbx_seq_one_letter_code
_entity_poly.pdbx_strand_id
1 'polypeptide(L)'
;MRKIISIIPLLALLVVAGCQKDPKEPQTPNPQKPQGSYKALFHAEPATLTAAGGDGTILGILQELSAEGEKISSKPLKPSEYTLKLLTGDATQITLDEIGKTFSVVAGSTTTFEIEATVTSGAAKGQKQSVKIVRGGSVSYSFEAAPSQFTATGGKGVVTGKCTYTDTEGKVIDEKALAASDFTLTLKAGKASELTIDDAQKSFTVAEGTEAADFTLEAKPLAANADATELTIHREAAPQPKLLLPLELVAEYNIGIKENEFAATQASNVSSYFTYEDAVSKFGKVTINGEKYHLPSRQEWESIIPYDTKVNLGFAKDLKAILEKVVVAGEELQFTSDFYSEGAGWCVALRYKGTKYVSAWKYRIYSDEFGSKSLEITARKVTDQTTIEDIKGDSFWSQADDSKVVRIFPASGRLRDGSVSNQGSRGYFWSSTPHESDATLAYGCYFDKNDASTYYNGKRTNGRTVRLFIDK
;
A
#
# COMPACT_ATOMS: atom_id res chain seq x y z
N MET A 1 22.98 -17.30 -30.23
CA MET A 1 23.87 -18.19 -31.02
C MET A 1 23.01 -19.30 -31.62
N ARG A 2 22.91 -19.29 -32.87
CA ARG A 2 22.78 -20.31 -33.92
C ARG A 2 21.91 -19.79 -35.05
N LYS A 3 22.62 -19.29 -36.08
CA LYS A 3 22.07 -19.03 -37.41
C LYS A 3 21.80 -20.36 -38.08
N ILE A 4 20.65 -20.50 -38.72
CA ILE A 4 20.42 -21.53 -39.73
C ILE A 4 20.18 -20.83 -41.06
N ILE A 5 21.11 -21.02 -41.95
CA ILE A 5 21.11 -20.59 -43.34
C ILE A 5 20.40 -21.69 -44.14
N SER A 6 19.38 -21.35 -44.88
CA SER A 6 18.74 -22.27 -45.82
C SER A 6 19.11 -21.87 -47.24
N ILE A 7 19.74 -22.79 -47.93
CA ILE A 7 20.30 -22.66 -49.28
C ILE A 7 19.24 -23.11 -50.31
N ILE A 8 18.95 -22.29 -51.28
CA ILE A 8 18.13 -22.59 -52.44
C ILE A 8 19.10 -23.01 -53.58
N PRO A 9 18.92 -24.14 -54.24
CA PRO A 9 19.68 -24.46 -55.42
C PRO A 9 19.05 -23.89 -56.70
N LEU A 10 19.87 -23.16 -57.41
CA LEU A 10 19.62 -22.66 -58.77
C LEU A 10 19.84 -23.79 -59.77
N LEU A 11 18.85 -24.09 -60.61
CA LEU A 11 19.00 -25.03 -61.71
C LEU A 11 19.06 -24.30 -63.03
N ALA A 12 20.20 -24.32 -63.65
CA ALA A 12 20.44 -23.79 -64.97
C ALA A 12 20.06 -24.81 -66.07
N LEU A 13 19.38 -24.35 -67.09
CA LEU A 13 19.04 -25.19 -68.23
C LEU A 13 19.78 -24.65 -69.49
N LEU A 14 20.60 -25.49 -70.10
CA LEU A 14 21.36 -25.23 -71.33
C LEU A 14 20.44 -25.36 -72.55
N VAL A 15 20.55 -24.43 -73.43
CA VAL A 15 19.97 -24.47 -74.77
C VAL A 15 21.02 -25.01 -75.77
N VAL A 16 20.63 -25.99 -76.54
CA VAL A 16 21.42 -26.38 -77.75
C VAL A 16 20.56 -26.17 -78.99
N ALA A 17 21.10 -25.40 -79.93
CA ALA A 17 20.49 -25.14 -81.21
C ALA A 17 20.97 -26.21 -82.26
N GLY A 18 20.07 -26.62 -83.13
CA GLY A 18 20.41 -27.41 -84.30
C GLY A 18 19.48 -27.06 -85.44
N CYS A 19 20.02 -26.49 -86.53
CA CYS A 19 19.33 -26.23 -87.79
C CYS A 19 19.38 -27.48 -88.71
N GLN A 20 18.24 -27.76 -89.36
CA GLN A 20 18.27 -28.33 -90.70
C GLN A 20 16.99 -28.00 -91.48
N LYS A 21 17.16 -27.69 -92.78
CA LYS A 21 16.17 -27.29 -93.81
C LYS A 21 15.66 -28.49 -94.60
N ASP A 22 14.37 -28.28 -95.08
CA ASP A 22 13.70 -28.70 -96.33
C ASP A 22 12.92 -30.04 -96.29
N PRO A 23 11.94 -30.27 -97.15
CA PRO A 23 11.20 -29.43 -98.07
C PRO A 23 9.66 -29.41 -97.94
N LYS A 24 9.03 -28.58 -98.77
CA LYS A 24 7.55 -28.33 -98.90
C LYS A 24 6.74 -29.56 -99.30
N GLU A 25 5.64 -29.78 -98.49
CA GLU A 25 4.50 -30.60 -98.91
C GLU A 25 3.20 -29.82 -98.68
N PRO A 26 2.06 -30.18 -99.34
CA PRO A 26 0.89 -29.29 -99.57
C PRO A 26 0.03 -29.08 -98.33
N GLN A 27 -0.47 -27.87 -98.18
CA GLN A 27 -1.34 -27.42 -97.12
C GLN A 27 -2.66 -28.16 -97.13
N THR A 28 -2.88 -28.99 -96.18
CA THR A 28 -4.21 -29.41 -95.71
C THR A 28 -4.80 -28.32 -94.83
N PRO A 29 -6.13 -28.06 -94.86
CA PRO A 29 -6.73 -27.03 -94.00
C PRO A 29 -6.47 -27.35 -92.51
N ASN A 30 -5.89 -26.36 -91.81
CA ASN A 30 -5.54 -26.43 -90.41
C ASN A 30 -6.81 -26.68 -89.59
N PRO A 31 -6.94 -27.80 -88.88
CA PRO A 31 -8.05 -27.96 -87.95
C PRO A 31 -8.00 -26.83 -86.93
N GLN A 32 -9.10 -26.07 -86.78
CA GLN A 32 -9.22 -25.07 -85.72
C GLN A 32 -8.82 -25.67 -84.40
N LYS A 33 -7.69 -25.22 -83.82
CA LYS A 33 -7.26 -25.59 -82.52
C LYS A 33 -8.39 -25.36 -81.55
N PRO A 34 -8.79 -26.31 -80.70
CA PRO A 34 -9.86 -26.10 -79.75
C PRO A 34 -9.58 -24.80 -78.98
N GLN A 35 -10.54 -23.88 -79.00
CA GLN A 35 -10.39 -22.59 -78.42
C GLN A 35 -10.33 -22.76 -76.89
N GLY A 36 -9.16 -22.55 -76.28
CA GLY A 36 -8.97 -22.60 -74.81
C GLY A 36 -9.91 -21.64 -74.09
N SER A 37 -10.27 -21.94 -72.88
CA SER A 37 -11.10 -21.10 -72.01
C SER A 37 -10.22 -20.23 -71.11
N TYR A 38 -10.81 -19.17 -70.56
CA TYR A 38 -10.13 -18.29 -69.58
C TYR A 38 -10.86 -18.37 -68.24
N LYS A 39 -10.10 -18.40 -67.12
CA LYS A 39 -10.61 -18.38 -65.73
C LYS A 39 -9.93 -17.28 -64.96
N ALA A 40 -10.73 -16.41 -64.32
CA ALA A 40 -10.22 -15.44 -63.38
C ALA A 40 -10.23 -16.03 -61.94
N LEU A 41 -9.15 -15.85 -61.24
CA LEU A 41 -8.99 -16.20 -59.83
C LEU A 41 -8.61 -14.99 -59.02
N PHE A 42 -9.25 -14.82 -57.86
CA PHE A 42 -8.98 -13.74 -56.94
C PHE A 42 -8.64 -14.25 -55.54
N HIS A 43 -7.74 -13.55 -54.87
CA HIS A 43 -7.37 -13.81 -53.49
C HIS A 43 -7.01 -12.52 -52.78
N ALA A 44 -7.20 -12.49 -51.46
CA ALA A 44 -6.74 -11.41 -50.58
C ALA A 44 -5.34 -11.71 -50.06
N GLU A 45 -4.51 -10.68 -49.94
CA GLU A 45 -3.19 -10.79 -49.32
C GLU A 45 -2.97 -9.61 -48.36
N PRO A 46 -2.96 -9.90 -47.02
CA PRO A 46 -3.26 -11.19 -46.38
C PRO A 46 -4.77 -11.50 -46.38
N ALA A 47 -5.16 -12.79 -46.43
CA ALA A 47 -6.54 -13.25 -46.33
C ALA A 47 -7.00 -13.35 -44.86
N THR A 48 -6.08 -13.39 -43.93
CA THR A 48 -6.36 -13.43 -42.47
C THR A 48 -5.64 -12.29 -41.78
N LEU A 49 -6.38 -11.53 -40.99
CA LEU A 49 -5.92 -10.45 -40.14
C LEU A 49 -6.07 -10.81 -38.69
N THR A 50 -5.30 -10.18 -37.83
CA THR A 50 -5.45 -10.29 -36.36
C THR A 50 -6.59 -9.39 -35.86
N ALA A 51 -6.91 -9.47 -34.58
CA ALA A 51 -7.86 -8.58 -33.91
C ALA A 51 -7.51 -7.09 -34.02
N ALA A 52 -6.24 -6.75 -34.28
CA ALA A 52 -5.80 -5.39 -34.51
C ALA A 52 -6.27 -4.83 -35.88
N GLY A 53 -6.83 -5.66 -36.73
CA GLY A 53 -7.17 -5.28 -38.10
C GLY A 53 -5.92 -5.17 -38.98
N GLY A 54 -5.97 -4.30 -40.00
CA GLY A 54 -4.85 -4.06 -40.90
C GLY A 54 -5.27 -3.88 -42.35
N ASP A 55 -4.27 -3.65 -43.18
CA ASP A 55 -4.44 -3.39 -44.61
C ASP A 55 -4.05 -4.61 -45.48
N GLY A 56 -4.62 -4.68 -46.64
CA GLY A 56 -4.26 -5.71 -47.62
C GLY A 56 -4.71 -5.36 -49.02
N THR A 57 -4.43 -6.28 -49.95
CA THR A 57 -4.73 -6.11 -51.38
C THR A 57 -5.50 -7.30 -51.91
N ILE A 58 -6.43 -7.08 -52.81
CA ILE A 58 -7.12 -8.13 -53.55
C ILE A 58 -6.45 -8.25 -54.93
N LEU A 59 -5.84 -9.39 -55.16
CA LEU A 59 -5.12 -9.70 -56.37
C LEU A 59 -5.94 -10.59 -57.30
N GLY A 60 -5.95 -10.26 -58.59
CA GLY A 60 -6.59 -11.05 -59.62
C GLY A 60 -5.56 -11.69 -60.58
N ILE A 61 -5.80 -12.93 -60.96
CA ILE A 61 -4.97 -13.69 -61.89
C ILE A 61 -5.87 -14.23 -63.00
N LEU A 62 -5.53 -14.01 -64.25
CA LEU A 62 -6.18 -14.63 -65.40
C LEU A 62 -5.41 -15.86 -65.81
N GLN A 63 -6.04 -17.00 -65.82
CA GLN A 63 -5.49 -18.27 -66.30
C GLN A 63 -6.09 -18.58 -67.68
N GLU A 64 -5.25 -18.99 -68.56
CA GLU A 64 -5.62 -19.59 -69.85
C GLU A 64 -5.61 -21.14 -69.67
N LEU A 65 -6.68 -21.76 -70.09
CA LEU A 65 -6.85 -23.22 -69.93
C LEU A 65 -6.95 -23.87 -71.31
N SER A 66 -6.41 -25.07 -71.43
CA SER A 66 -6.59 -25.92 -72.64
C SER A 66 -8.06 -26.32 -72.81
N ALA A 67 -8.35 -27.01 -73.92
CA ALA A 67 -9.69 -27.61 -74.13
C ALA A 67 -10.02 -28.68 -73.07
N GLU A 68 -9.01 -29.30 -72.50
CA GLU A 68 -9.12 -30.29 -71.42
C GLU A 68 -9.18 -29.65 -70.03
N GLY A 69 -9.10 -28.31 -69.94
CA GLY A 69 -9.17 -27.55 -68.68
C GLY A 69 -7.86 -27.44 -67.92
N GLU A 70 -6.72 -27.81 -68.53
CA GLU A 70 -5.40 -27.68 -67.96
C GLU A 70 -4.86 -26.27 -68.11
N LYS A 71 -4.10 -25.77 -67.11
CA LYS A 71 -3.52 -24.44 -67.09
C LYS A 71 -2.39 -24.36 -68.11
N ILE A 72 -2.56 -23.51 -69.14
CA ILE A 72 -1.54 -23.22 -70.17
C ILE A 72 -0.66 -22.07 -69.71
N SER A 73 -1.28 -20.97 -69.27
CA SER A 73 -0.57 -19.77 -68.87
C SER A 73 -1.31 -19.01 -67.76
N SER A 74 -0.64 -18.10 -67.06
CA SER A 74 -1.28 -17.18 -66.15
C SER A 74 -0.61 -15.84 -66.15
N LYS A 75 -1.43 -14.77 -66.01
CA LYS A 75 -0.94 -13.39 -65.88
C LYS A 75 -1.76 -12.63 -64.85
N PRO A 76 -1.18 -11.66 -64.12
CA PRO A 76 -1.95 -10.81 -63.23
C PRO A 76 -2.99 -9.96 -64.01
N LEU A 77 -4.18 -9.81 -63.46
CA LEU A 77 -5.16 -8.82 -63.89
C LEU A 77 -4.72 -7.45 -63.39
N LYS A 78 -4.83 -6.45 -64.29
CA LYS A 78 -4.58 -5.05 -63.90
C LYS A 78 -5.75 -4.55 -62.99
N PRO A 79 -5.52 -3.62 -62.07
CA PRO A 79 -6.57 -3.04 -61.24
C PRO A 79 -7.77 -2.49 -61.99
N SER A 80 -7.57 -1.99 -63.23
CA SER A 80 -8.63 -1.49 -64.08
C SER A 80 -9.48 -2.55 -64.78
N GLU A 81 -9.09 -3.85 -64.70
CA GLU A 81 -9.77 -4.96 -65.36
C GLU A 81 -10.84 -5.64 -64.48
N TYR A 82 -10.97 -5.24 -63.20
CA TYR A 82 -11.96 -5.78 -62.30
C TYR A 82 -12.47 -4.74 -61.27
N THR A 83 -13.66 -4.97 -60.70
CA THR A 83 -14.25 -4.20 -59.62
C THR A 83 -14.42 -5.03 -58.35
N LEU A 84 -14.48 -4.36 -57.21
CA LEU A 84 -14.71 -4.96 -55.91
C LEU A 84 -15.99 -4.47 -55.30
N LYS A 85 -16.75 -5.34 -54.63
CA LYS A 85 -17.99 -4.99 -53.92
C LYS A 85 -18.09 -5.81 -52.67
N LEU A 86 -18.28 -5.16 -51.51
CA LEU A 86 -18.60 -5.85 -50.27
C LEU A 86 -19.96 -6.56 -50.38
N LEU A 87 -19.99 -7.88 -50.15
CA LEU A 87 -21.20 -8.70 -50.14
C LEU A 87 -21.71 -8.90 -48.70
N THR A 88 -20.84 -9.26 -47.79
CA THR A 88 -21.18 -9.51 -46.40
C THR A 88 -20.14 -8.91 -45.47
N GLY A 89 -20.54 -8.59 -44.26
CA GLY A 89 -19.75 -7.92 -43.25
C GLY A 89 -20.23 -6.51 -43.00
N ASP A 90 -19.82 -5.94 -41.86
CA ASP A 90 -20.19 -4.58 -41.48
C ASP A 90 -19.31 -3.57 -42.25
N ALA A 91 -19.97 -2.77 -43.12
CA ALA A 91 -19.29 -1.75 -43.93
C ALA A 91 -18.59 -0.64 -43.11
N THR A 92 -18.90 -0.49 -41.83
CA THR A 92 -18.19 0.43 -40.94
C THR A 92 -16.85 -0.09 -40.48
N GLN A 93 -16.63 -1.40 -40.64
CA GLN A 93 -15.42 -2.08 -40.17
C GLN A 93 -14.43 -2.42 -41.28
N ILE A 94 -14.81 -2.20 -42.56
CA ILE A 94 -13.92 -2.42 -43.71
C ILE A 94 -14.07 -1.27 -44.72
N THR A 95 -12.96 -0.76 -45.19
CA THR A 95 -12.91 0.22 -46.30
C THR A 95 -12.30 -0.46 -47.52
N LEU A 96 -12.88 -0.32 -48.68
CA LEU A 96 -12.38 -0.80 -49.98
C LEU A 96 -11.91 0.39 -50.84
N ASP A 97 -10.68 0.31 -51.31
CA ASP A 97 -10.19 1.21 -52.37
C ASP A 97 -10.35 0.53 -53.73
N GLU A 98 -11.31 0.98 -54.51
CA GLU A 98 -11.60 0.48 -55.84
C GLU A 98 -10.53 0.80 -56.87
N ILE A 99 -9.71 1.80 -56.63
CA ILE A 99 -8.62 2.18 -57.56
C ILE A 99 -7.40 1.33 -57.30
N GLY A 100 -6.94 1.31 -56.05
CA GLY A 100 -5.76 0.56 -55.63
C GLY A 100 -6.01 -0.93 -55.45
N LYS A 101 -7.31 -1.35 -55.40
CA LYS A 101 -7.72 -2.73 -55.07
C LYS A 101 -7.23 -3.16 -53.74
N THR A 102 -7.16 -2.21 -52.77
CA THR A 102 -6.76 -2.45 -51.40
C THR A 102 -8.00 -2.46 -50.47
N PHE A 103 -7.80 -3.00 -49.31
CA PHE A 103 -8.76 -2.95 -48.22
C PHE A 103 -8.06 -2.59 -46.91
N SER A 104 -8.82 -1.94 -46.04
CA SER A 104 -8.40 -1.67 -44.65
C SER A 104 -9.50 -2.13 -43.70
N VAL A 105 -9.15 -2.97 -42.74
CA VAL A 105 -10.05 -3.49 -41.71
C VAL A 105 -9.68 -2.91 -40.36
N VAL A 106 -10.65 -2.31 -39.66
CA VAL A 106 -10.41 -1.75 -38.32
C VAL A 106 -10.27 -2.85 -37.28
N ALA A 107 -9.64 -2.52 -36.12
CA ALA A 107 -9.53 -3.42 -35.01
C ALA A 107 -10.89 -3.87 -34.47
N GLY A 108 -10.99 -5.09 -33.93
CA GLY A 108 -12.22 -5.62 -33.37
C GLY A 108 -12.18 -7.13 -33.16
N SER A 109 -13.30 -7.69 -32.73
CA SER A 109 -13.45 -9.14 -32.54
C SER A 109 -13.51 -9.89 -33.86
N THR A 110 -13.44 -11.21 -33.77
CA THR A 110 -13.52 -12.12 -34.95
C THR A 110 -14.73 -11.80 -35.80
N THR A 111 -14.47 -11.59 -37.10
CA THR A 111 -15.50 -11.39 -38.13
C THR A 111 -14.98 -11.79 -39.50
N THR A 112 -15.90 -12.05 -40.45
CA THR A 112 -15.58 -12.40 -41.83
C THR A 112 -16.22 -11.39 -42.77
N PHE A 113 -15.44 -10.90 -43.73
CA PHE A 113 -15.89 -10.07 -44.81
C PHE A 113 -15.83 -10.88 -46.11
N GLU A 114 -16.87 -10.80 -46.92
CA GLU A 114 -16.87 -11.35 -48.27
C GLU A 114 -16.95 -10.25 -49.30
N ILE A 115 -16.02 -10.27 -50.24
CA ILE A 115 -15.89 -9.28 -51.28
C ILE A 115 -16.04 -9.95 -52.64
N GLU A 116 -17.01 -9.52 -53.46
CA GLU A 116 -17.14 -9.98 -54.83
C GLU A 116 -16.16 -9.19 -55.75
N ALA A 117 -15.30 -9.93 -56.37
CA ALA A 117 -14.48 -9.41 -57.47
C ALA A 117 -15.12 -9.77 -58.82
N THR A 118 -15.34 -8.78 -59.68
CA THR A 118 -15.98 -8.95 -61.00
C THR A 118 -15.06 -8.46 -62.10
N VAL A 119 -14.73 -9.31 -63.07
CA VAL A 119 -13.92 -8.94 -64.23
C VAL A 119 -14.74 -8.06 -65.17
N THR A 120 -14.26 -6.85 -65.47
CA THR A 120 -14.96 -5.83 -66.28
C THR A 120 -14.54 -5.79 -67.74
N SER A 121 -13.34 -6.34 -68.06
CA SER A 121 -12.77 -6.31 -69.40
C SER A 121 -11.90 -7.56 -69.70
N GLY A 122 -11.55 -7.75 -70.98
CA GLY A 122 -10.68 -8.86 -71.39
C GLY A 122 -11.42 -10.20 -71.56
N ALA A 123 -10.66 -11.26 -71.72
CA ALA A 123 -11.14 -12.61 -72.08
C ALA A 123 -12.04 -13.31 -71.03
N ALA A 124 -11.97 -12.89 -69.78
CA ALA A 124 -12.78 -13.39 -68.67
C ALA A 124 -13.88 -12.41 -68.24
N LYS A 125 -14.24 -11.42 -69.05
CA LYS A 125 -15.23 -10.41 -68.73
C LYS A 125 -16.55 -11.03 -68.21
N GLY A 126 -17.06 -10.54 -67.11
CA GLY A 126 -18.30 -10.96 -66.49
C GLY A 126 -18.12 -12.10 -65.45
N GLN A 127 -16.93 -12.71 -65.34
CA GLN A 127 -16.64 -13.68 -64.31
C GLN A 127 -16.60 -13.01 -62.92
N LYS A 128 -17.12 -13.71 -61.89
CA LYS A 128 -17.20 -13.26 -60.52
C LYS A 128 -16.61 -14.32 -59.60
N GLN A 129 -15.98 -13.85 -58.54
CA GLN A 129 -15.52 -14.71 -57.41
C GLN A 129 -15.66 -13.98 -56.09
N SER A 130 -16.13 -14.67 -55.06
CA SER A 130 -16.09 -14.19 -53.70
C SER A 130 -14.70 -14.41 -53.09
N VAL A 131 -14.16 -13.38 -52.48
CA VAL A 131 -12.90 -13.41 -51.70
C VAL A 131 -13.25 -13.17 -50.25
N LYS A 132 -12.77 -14.04 -49.38
CA LYS A 132 -12.97 -13.93 -47.95
C LYS A 132 -11.77 -13.29 -47.28
N ILE A 133 -12.03 -12.34 -46.37
CA ILE A 133 -11.07 -11.77 -45.46
C ILE A 133 -11.59 -12.08 -44.05
N VAL A 134 -10.74 -12.71 -43.23
CA VAL A 134 -11.08 -13.07 -41.84
C VAL A 134 -10.26 -12.23 -40.90
N ARG A 135 -10.91 -11.46 -40.02
CA ARG A 135 -10.27 -10.90 -38.84
C ARG A 135 -10.52 -11.85 -37.68
N GLY A 136 -9.46 -12.45 -37.11
CA GLY A 136 -9.55 -13.43 -36.04
C GLY A 136 -8.93 -12.92 -34.72
N GLY A 137 -9.46 -13.44 -33.59
CA GLY A 137 -8.99 -13.11 -32.26
C GLY A 137 -9.98 -12.29 -31.45
N SER A 138 -9.52 -11.74 -30.32
CA SER A 138 -10.32 -10.89 -29.43
C SER A 138 -9.57 -9.60 -29.03
N VAL A 139 -10.37 -8.63 -28.57
CA VAL A 139 -9.89 -7.38 -28.00
C VAL A 139 -10.36 -7.32 -26.57
N SER A 140 -9.45 -7.06 -25.64
CA SER A 140 -9.74 -6.85 -24.22
C SER A 140 -9.16 -5.55 -23.73
N TYR A 141 -9.78 -4.99 -22.70
CA TYR A 141 -9.36 -3.75 -22.07
C TYR A 141 -9.03 -4.00 -20.60
N SER A 142 -7.96 -3.40 -20.13
CA SER A 142 -7.57 -3.43 -18.72
C SER A 142 -7.21 -2.04 -18.25
N PHE A 143 -7.50 -1.75 -16.98
CA PHE A 143 -7.23 -0.45 -16.37
C PHE A 143 -6.54 -0.64 -15.04
N GLU A 144 -5.71 0.33 -14.67
CA GLU A 144 -5.00 0.37 -13.41
C GLU A 144 -5.00 1.79 -12.84
N ALA A 145 -5.25 1.90 -11.55
CA ALA A 145 -5.14 3.15 -10.80
C ALA A 145 -3.83 3.16 -10.02
N ALA A 146 -3.03 4.20 -10.16
CA ALA A 146 -1.74 4.32 -9.48
C ALA A 146 -1.55 5.74 -8.90
N PRO A 147 -1.34 5.86 -7.58
CA PRO A 147 -1.51 4.81 -6.57
C PRO A 147 -3.00 4.47 -6.33
N SER A 148 -3.28 3.26 -5.85
CA SER A 148 -4.62 2.83 -5.39
C SER A 148 -4.76 2.84 -3.87
N GLN A 149 -3.65 3.02 -3.14
CA GLN A 149 -3.60 3.12 -1.69
C GLN A 149 -3.08 4.50 -1.28
N PHE A 150 -3.76 5.14 -0.36
CA PHE A 150 -3.42 6.46 0.17
C PHE A 150 -3.38 6.42 1.68
N THR A 151 -2.49 7.20 2.27
CA THR A 151 -2.54 7.51 3.70
C THR A 151 -3.69 8.48 4.00
N ALA A 152 -3.92 8.76 5.26
CA ALA A 152 -4.93 9.72 5.70
C ALA A 152 -4.80 11.13 5.07
N THR A 153 -3.61 11.51 4.62
CA THR A 153 -3.37 12.81 3.95
C THR A 153 -3.91 12.88 2.54
N GLY A 154 -4.40 11.73 1.98
CA GLY A 154 -4.87 11.66 0.62
C GLY A 154 -3.76 11.89 -0.41
N GLY A 155 -4.14 12.37 -1.60
CA GLY A 155 -3.17 12.63 -2.68
C GLY A 155 -3.77 12.48 -4.06
N LYS A 156 -2.92 12.57 -5.08
CA LYS A 156 -3.31 12.42 -6.48
C LYS A 156 -2.94 11.05 -7.02
N GLY A 157 -3.80 10.51 -7.87
CA GLY A 157 -3.55 9.31 -8.64
C GLY A 157 -3.97 9.48 -10.10
N VAL A 158 -3.54 8.55 -10.93
CA VAL A 158 -3.89 8.50 -12.35
C VAL A 158 -4.44 7.12 -12.69
N VAL A 159 -5.32 7.08 -13.70
CA VAL A 159 -5.81 5.82 -14.27
C VAL A 159 -5.20 5.66 -15.65
N THR A 160 -4.55 4.53 -15.87
CA THR A 160 -4.04 4.14 -17.17
C THR A 160 -4.84 2.98 -17.71
N GLY A 161 -5.02 2.94 -19.02
CA GLY A 161 -5.71 1.87 -19.70
C GLY A 161 -4.82 1.23 -20.77
N LYS A 162 -5.09 -0.04 -21.03
CA LYS A 162 -4.42 -0.82 -22.08
C LYS A 162 -5.43 -1.64 -22.86
N CYS A 163 -5.28 -1.64 -24.17
CA CYS A 163 -5.99 -2.52 -25.10
C CYS A 163 -5.05 -3.67 -25.49
N THR A 164 -5.51 -4.90 -25.32
CA THR A 164 -4.76 -6.13 -25.66
C THR A 164 -5.48 -6.86 -26.78
N TYR A 165 -4.76 -7.19 -27.82
CA TYR A 165 -5.23 -7.96 -28.96
C TYR A 165 -4.70 -9.37 -28.87
N THR A 166 -5.59 -10.37 -29.02
CA THR A 166 -5.20 -11.77 -29.03
C THR A 166 -5.57 -12.45 -30.35
N ASP A 167 -4.87 -13.52 -30.72
CA ASP A 167 -5.26 -14.39 -31.82
C ASP A 167 -6.42 -15.31 -31.42
N THR A 168 -6.82 -16.21 -32.34
CA THR A 168 -7.89 -17.18 -32.12
C THR A 168 -7.58 -18.24 -31.08
N GLU A 169 -6.31 -18.40 -30.71
CA GLU A 169 -5.81 -19.33 -29.70
C GLU A 169 -5.67 -18.65 -28.32
N GLY A 170 -5.92 -17.33 -28.25
CA GLY A 170 -5.81 -16.54 -27.03
C GLY A 170 -4.41 -16.00 -26.74
N LYS A 171 -3.47 -16.14 -27.66
CA LYS A 171 -2.12 -15.60 -27.54
C LYS A 171 -2.12 -14.11 -27.84
N VAL A 172 -1.49 -13.32 -26.96
CA VAL A 172 -1.31 -11.87 -27.16
C VAL A 172 -0.42 -11.61 -28.36
N ILE A 173 -0.92 -10.80 -29.30
CA ILE A 173 -0.27 -10.43 -30.54
C ILE A 173 0.14 -8.95 -30.60
N ASP A 174 -0.60 -8.10 -29.89
CA ASP A 174 -0.30 -6.67 -29.75
C ASP A 174 -0.90 -6.10 -28.48
N GLU A 175 -0.27 -5.07 -27.92
CA GLU A 175 -0.78 -4.30 -26.77
C GLU A 175 -0.55 -2.82 -27.03
N LYS A 176 -1.57 -2.02 -26.75
CA LYS A 176 -1.51 -0.55 -26.92
C LYS A 176 -2.00 0.15 -25.68
N ALA A 177 -1.25 1.14 -25.19
CA ALA A 177 -1.77 2.06 -24.19
C ALA A 177 -2.95 2.86 -24.76
N LEU A 178 -3.99 3.03 -23.96
CA LEU A 178 -5.12 3.87 -24.32
C LEU A 178 -4.76 5.35 -24.08
N ALA A 179 -5.13 6.18 -25.04
CA ALA A 179 -5.08 7.63 -24.85
C ALA A 179 -6.21 8.06 -23.90
N ALA A 180 -6.08 9.25 -23.29
CA ALA A 180 -7.13 9.81 -22.42
C ALA A 180 -8.48 9.99 -23.14
N SER A 181 -8.48 10.14 -24.45
CA SER A 181 -9.66 10.21 -25.30
C SER A 181 -10.36 8.87 -25.53
N ASP A 182 -9.74 7.74 -25.19
CA ASP A 182 -10.23 6.42 -25.58
C ASP A 182 -11.14 5.77 -24.53
N PHE A 183 -11.28 6.39 -23.36
CA PHE A 183 -12.14 5.91 -22.27
C PHE A 183 -12.66 7.05 -21.40
N THR A 184 -13.70 6.78 -20.62
CA THR A 184 -14.24 7.68 -19.58
C THR A 184 -13.89 7.18 -18.19
N LEU A 185 -13.74 8.11 -17.24
CA LEU A 185 -13.50 7.82 -15.83
C LEU A 185 -14.56 8.51 -14.97
N THR A 186 -15.27 7.75 -14.15
CA THR A 186 -16.34 8.26 -13.27
C THR A 186 -16.23 7.67 -11.87
N LEU A 187 -16.78 8.37 -10.86
CA LEU A 187 -16.93 7.84 -9.50
C LEU A 187 -18.22 7.02 -9.44
N LYS A 188 -18.10 5.73 -9.16
CA LYS A 188 -19.23 4.81 -9.02
C LYS A 188 -19.72 4.70 -7.58
N ALA A 189 -18.80 4.66 -6.62
CA ALA A 189 -19.11 4.58 -5.21
C ALA A 189 -18.09 5.35 -4.36
N GLY A 190 -18.51 5.77 -3.18
CA GLY A 190 -17.76 6.63 -2.27
C GLY A 190 -18.33 8.04 -2.20
N LYS A 191 -17.79 8.85 -1.27
CA LYS A 191 -18.26 10.23 -1.08
C LYS A 191 -17.60 11.16 -2.10
N ALA A 192 -18.40 11.78 -2.97
CA ALA A 192 -17.93 12.74 -3.98
C ALA A 192 -17.25 14.00 -3.40
N SER A 193 -17.47 14.31 -2.12
CA SER A 193 -16.75 15.38 -1.43
C SER A 193 -15.32 14.99 -1.01
N GLU A 194 -15.00 13.69 -1.01
CA GLU A 194 -13.71 13.16 -0.57
C GLU A 194 -12.84 12.63 -1.73
N LEU A 195 -13.41 12.52 -2.96
CA LEU A 195 -12.67 12.17 -4.16
C LEU A 195 -13.18 12.99 -5.36
N THR A 196 -12.26 13.69 -6.02
CA THR A 196 -12.54 14.43 -7.26
C THR A 196 -11.87 13.76 -8.44
N ILE A 197 -12.53 13.77 -9.60
CA ILE A 197 -12.01 13.20 -10.86
C ILE A 197 -11.79 14.31 -11.88
N ASP A 198 -10.65 14.26 -12.55
CA ASP A 198 -10.37 14.99 -13.80
C ASP A 198 -10.39 13.97 -14.94
N ASP A 199 -11.57 13.83 -15.59
CA ASP A 199 -11.73 12.86 -16.68
C ASP A 199 -10.89 13.23 -17.92
N ALA A 200 -10.57 14.50 -18.13
CA ALA A 200 -9.74 14.92 -19.26
C ALA A 200 -8.29 14.44 -19.11
N GLN A 201 -7.77 14.43 -17.89
CA GLN A 201 -6.41 13.97 -17.57
C GLN A 201 -6.36 12.51 -17.08
N LYS A 202 -7.54 11.85 -16.96
CA LYS A 202 -7.67 10.52 -16.36
C LYS A 202 -7.01 10.42 -14.99
N SER A 203 -7.13 11.49 -14.21
CA SER A 203 -6.58 11.59 -12.88
C SER A 203 -7.69 11.77 -11.83
N PHE A 204 -7.34 11.48 -10.60
CA PHE A 204 -8.22 11.68 -9.45
C PHE A 204 -7.44 12.22 -8.26
N THR A 205 -8.14 12.89 -7.36
CA THR A 205 -7.56 13.38 -6.10
C THR A 205 -8.41 12.90 -4.95
N VAL A 206 -7.78 12.18 -4.02
CA VAL A 206 -8.36 11.77 -2.74
C VAL A 206 -8.07 12.87 -1.73
N ALA A 207 -9.10 13.41 -1.09
CA ALA A 207 -8.97 14.41 -0.03
C ALA A 207 -8.38 13.78 1.25
N GLU A 208 -7.74 14.61 2.10
CA GLU A 208 -7.36 14.19 3.44
C GLU A 208 -8.60 13.79 4.27
N GLY A 209 -8.43 12.92 5.26
CA GLY A 209 -9.51 12.52 6.15
C GLY A 209 -9.00 11.73 7.34
N THR A 210 -9.77 11.77 8.43
CA THR A 210 -9.44 11.06 9.68
C THR A 210 -9.87 9.61 9.68
N GLU A 211 -10.91 9.29 8.93
CA GLU A 211 -11.47 7.95 8.81
C GLU A 211 -10.97 7.25 7.55
N ALA A 212 -10.90 5.92 7.58
CA ALA A 212 -10.66 5.13 6.38
C ALA A 212 -11.83 5.30 5.40
N ALA A 213 -11.52 5.30 4.11
CA ALA A 213 -12.55 5.41 3.07
C ALA A 213 -12.19 4.59 1.85
N ASP A 214 -13.20 3.95 1.27
CA ASP A 214 -13.10 3.25 0.00
C ASP A 214 -13.88 4.00 -1.07
N PHE A 215 -13.29 4.06 -2.28
CA PHE A 215 -13.90 4.65 -3.45
C PHE A 215 -13.83 3.64 -4.60
N THR A 216 -14.87 3.57 -5.40
CA THR A 216 -14.88 2.78 -6.63
C THR A 216 -14.95 3.71 -7.82
N LEU A 217 -13.92 3.70 -8.65
CA LEU A 217 -13.91 4.36 -9.94
C LEU A 217 -14.39 3.38 -11.01
N GLU A 218 -15.11 3.87 -12.01
CA GLU A 218 -15.46 3.12 -13.20
C GLU A 218 -14.70 3.69 -14.39
N ALA A 219 -13.85 2.86 -15.02
CA ALA A 219 -13.17 3.17 -16.26
C ALA A 219 -13.87 2.42 -17.41
N LYS A 220 -14.42 3.16 -18.39
CA LYS A 220 -15.18 2.57 -19.49
C LYS A 220 -14.56 2.93 -20.84
N PRO A 221 -14.11 1.95 -21.65
CA PRO A 221 -13.66 2.20 -23.02
C PRO A 221 -14.77 2.82 -23.87
N LEU A 222 -14.41 3.72 -24.78
CA LEU A 222 -15.35 4.28 -25.75
C LEU A 222 -15.63 3.34 -26.94
N ALA A 223 -14.87 2.25 -27.05
CA ALA A 223 -15.10 1.22 -28.05
C ALA A 223 -16.48 0.57 -27.85
N ALA A 224 -17.19 0.35 -28.98
CA ALA A 224 -18.51 -0.27 -28.96
C ALA A 224 -18.47 -1.64 -28.30
N ASN A 225 -19.43 -1.91 -27.41
CA ASN A 225 -19.59 -3.19 -26.69
C ASN A 225 -18.41 -3.56 -25.76
N ALA A 226 -17.57 -2.59 -25.35
CA ALA A 226 -16.54 -2.84 -24.33
C ALA A 226 -17.13 -2.67 -22.92
N ASP A 227 -16.81 -3.61 -22.04
CA ASP A 227 -17.25 -3.58 -20.65
C ASP A 227 -16.44 -2.55 -19.85
N ALA A 228 -17.08 -1.96 -18.85
CA ALA A 228 -16.43 -1.09 -17.90
C ALA A 228 -15.65 -1.92 -16.86
N THR A 229 -14.56 -1.35 -16.35
CA THR A 229 -13.75 -1.94 -15.27
C THR A 229 -13.89 -1.10 -14.00
N GLU A 230 -14.10 -1.76 -12.88
CA GLU A 230 -14.13 -1.11 -11.56
C GLU A 230 -12.74 -1.13 -10.94
N LEU A 231 -12.33 0.02 -10.40
CA LEU A 231 -11.05 0.23 -9.74
C LEU A 231 -11.30 0.69 -8.31
N THR A 232 -10.77 -0.05 -7.33
CA THR A 232 -10.89 0.30 -5.92
C THR A 232 -9.73 1.18 -5.50
N ILE A 233 -10.04 2.30 -4.87
CA ILE A 233 -9.10 3.22 -4.25
C ILE A 233 -9.37 3.21 -2.76
N HIS A 234 -8.32 3.04 -1.96
CA HIS A 234 -8.40 3.00 -0.50
C HIS A 234 -7.62 4.15 0.12
N ARG A 235 -8.23 4.86 1.08
CA ARG A 235 -7.55 5.79 1.97
C ARG A 235 -7.56 5.23 3.39
N GLU A 236 -6.38 5.09 3.98
CA GLU A 236 -6.23 4.69 5.38
C GLU A 236 -6.77 5.75 6.34
N ALA A 237 -7.20 5.32 7.52
CA ALA A 237 -7.51 6.23 8.61
C ALA A 237 -6.24 6.97 9.07
N ALA A 238 -6.42 8.19 9.58
CA ALA A 238 -5.34 8.89 10.26
C ALA A 238 -4.84 8.05 11.44
N PRO A 239 -3.52 7.93 11.64
CA PRO A 239 -2.99 7.27 12.81
C PRO A 239 -3.58 7.94 14.05
N GLN A 240 -4.36 7.20 14.81
CA GLN A 240 -4.82 7.70 16.09
C GLN A 240 -3.60 7.89 17.01
N PRO A 241 -3.45 9.04 17.69
CA PRO A 241 -2.37 9.20 18.63
C PRO A 241 -2.41 8.03 19.60
N LYS A 242 -1.31 7.27 19.70
CA LYS A 242 -1.22 6.16 20.65
C LYS A 242 -1.52 6.70 22.04
N LEU A 243 -2.60 6.21 22.65
CA LEU A 243 -2.90 6.54 24.02
C LEU A 243 -1.82 5.90 24.91
N LEU A 244 -0.97 6.75 25.47
CA LEU A 244 0.07 6.32 26.38
C LEU A 244 -0.54 6.03 27.77
N LEU A 245 -0.12 4.94 28.40
CA LEU A 245 -0.40 4.72 29.82
C LEU A 245 0.32 5.78 30.66
N PRO A 246 -0.19 6.16 31.85
CA PRO A 246 0.47 7.14 32.71
C PRO A 246 1.95 6.82 32.99
N LEU A 247 2.31 5.54 33.09
CA LEU A 247 3.70 5.12 33.28
C LEU A 247 4.59 5.32 32.03
N GLU A 248 4.00 5.33 30.83
CA GLU A 248 4.74 5.66 29.59
C GLU A 248 5.18 7.13 29.55
N LEU A 249 4.46 8.01 30.24
CA LEU A 249 4.82 9.43 30.36
C LEU A 249 6.04 9.67 31.23
N VAL A 250 6.47 8.71 32.02
CA VAL A 250 7.63 8.82 32.90
C VAL A 250 8.92 8.51 32.12
N ALA A 251 9.92 9.38 32.20
CA ALA A 251 11.24 9.13 31.64
C ALA A 251 11.81 7.82 32.18
N GLU A 252 12.55 7.09 31.36
CA GLU A 252 13.11 5.78 31.74
C GLU A 252 14.17 5.88 32.84
N TYR A 253 14.97 6.97 32.83
CA TYR A 253 16.09 7.20 33.73
C TYR A 253 15.95 8.50 34.51
N ASN A 254 16.63 8.61 35.65
CA ASN A 254 16.80 9.87 36.35
C ASN A 254 17.70 10.82 35.56
N ILE A 255 17.73 12.11 35.90
CA ILE A 255 18.75 13.04 35.43
C ILE A 255 20.11 12.52 35.94
N GLY A 256 21.06 12.36 35.04
CA GLY A 256 22.39 11.84 35.28
C GLY A 256 23.34 12.86 35.89
N ILE A 257 24.61 12.44 36.09
CA ILE A 257 25.68 13.27 36.64
C ILE A 257 25.92 14.51 35.75
N LYS A 258 25.78 14.38 34.44
CA LYS A 258 25.65 15.53 33.55
C LYS A 258 24.20 15.97 33.58
N GLU A 259 23.94 17.12 34.15
CA GLU A 259 22.61 17.63 34.49
C GLU A 259 21.68 17.89 33.30
N ASN A 260 22.16 17.80 32.07
CA ASN A 260 21.39 17.96 30.83
C ASN A 260 21.16 16.62 30.10
N GLU A 261 21.55 15.50 30.70
CA GLU A 261 21.41 14.15 30.14
C GLU A 261 20.74 13.21 31.14
N PHE A 262 20.08 12.19 30.64
CA PHE A 262 19.63 11.10 31.50
C PHE A 262 20.81 10.21 31.95
N ALA A 263 20.67 9.59 33.12
CA ALA A 263 21.60 8.58 33.57
C ALA A 263 21.67 7.40 32.61
N ALA A 264 22.87 6.86 32.42
CA ALA A 264 23.06 5.73 31.48
C ALA A 264 22.50 4.40 31.98
N THR A 265 22.26 4.28 33.29
CA THR A 265 21.78 3.05 33.95
C THR A 265 20.82 3.37 35.09
N GLN A 266 20.25 2.34 35.69
CA GLN A 266 19.41 2.41 36.90
C GLN A 266 20.21 2.20 38.21
N ALA A 267 21.54 2.35 38.18
CA ALA A 267 22.35 2.24 39.38
C ALA A 267 22.07 3.41 40.35
N SER A 268 22.19 3.14 41.66
CA SER A 268 21.86 4.12 42.71
C SER A 268 22.80 5.33 42.79
N ASN A 269 23.97 5.25 42.16
CA ASN A 269 25.07 6.21 42.26
C ASN A 269 25.30 7.07 40.98
N VAL A 270 24.42 6.96 39.99
CA VAL A 270 24.60 7.64 38.68
C VAL A 270 23.67 8.86 38.49
N SER A 271 22.87 9.21 39.49
CA SER A 271 21.95 10.34 39.46
C SER A 271 22.57 11.59 40.11
N SER A 272 22.26 12.77 39.56
CA SER A 272 22.55 14.04 40.21
C SER A 272 21.54 14.40 41.27
N TYR A 273 21.94 15.29 42.19
CA TYR A 273 21.11 15.82 43.27
C TYR A 273 20.91 17.32 43.09
N PHE A 274 19.67 17.76 43.16
CA PHE A 274 19.26 19.15 42.96
C PHE A 274 18.55 19.68 44.21
N THR A 275 18.79 20.93 44.60
CA THR A 275 17.89 21.61 45.49
C THR A 275 16.51 21.74 44.85
N TYR A 276 15.48 22.10 45.61
CA TYR A 276 14.14 22.26 45.04
C TYR A 276 14.11 23.36 43.98
N GLU A 277 14.73 24.53 44.29
CA GLU A 277 14.84 25.67 43.41
C GLU A 277 15.57 25.32 42.10
N ASP A 278 16.69 24.61 42.18
CA ASP A 278 17.40 24.16 41.00
C ASP A 278 16.56 23.18 40.15
N ALA A 279 15.84 22.25 40.79
CA ALA A 279 14.99 21.30 40.11
C ALA A 279 13.85 22.00 39.35
N VAL A 280 13.18 22.94 40.01
CA VAL A 280 12.09 23.73 39.38
C VAL A 280 12.63 24.66 38.28
N SER A 281 13.76 25.32 38.50
CA SER A 281 14.34 26.26 37.54
C SER A 281 14.86 25.57 36.29
N LYS A 282 15.56 24.42 36.46
CA LYS A 282 16.22 23.70 35.35
C LYS A 282 15.22 22.79 34.58
N PHE A 283 14.26 22.23 35.28
CA PHE A 283 13.41 21.15 34.75
C PHE A 283 11.91 21.45 34.73
N GLY A 284 11.51 22.68 35.03
CA GLY A 284 10.10 23.08 34.89
C GLY A 284 9.57 22.86 33.48
N LYS A 285 10.40 23.09 32.44
CA LYS A 285 10.24 22.68 31.04
C LYS A 285 11.62 22.53 30.43
N VAL A 286 11.91 21.35 29.86
CA VAL A 286 13.21 21.07 29.27
C VAL A 286 13.07 20.15 28.06
N THR A 287 13.99 20.30 27.10
CA THR A 287 14.09 19.34 25.96
C THR A 287 15.37 18.53 26.10
N ILE A 288 15.26 17.22 26.13
CA ILE A 288 16.39 16.27 26.20
C ILE A 288 16.21 15.28 25.04
N ASN A 289 17.23 15.10 24.21
CA ASN A 289 17.22 14.22 23.04
C ASN A 289 16.03 14.47 22.08
N GLY A 290 15.58 15.72 21.96
CA GLY A 290 14.47 16.10 21.07
C GLY A 290 13.07 15.93 21.64
N GLU A 291 12.90 15.27 22.79
CA GLU A 291 11.60 15.13 23.47
C GLU A 291 11.47 16.18 24.60
N LYS A 292 10.24 16.68 24.79
CA LYS A 292 9.93 17.68 25.81
C LYS A 292 9.56 17.00 27.12
N TYR A 293 10.10 17.54 28.21
CA TYR A 293 9.88 17.02 29.56
C TYR A 293 9.63 18.16 30.53
N HIS A 294 9.02 17.81 31.65
CA HIS A 294 8.86 18.69 32.80
C HIS A 294 9.10 17.95 34.12
N LEU A 295 9.42 18.73 35.16
CA LEU A 295 9.43 18.24 36.55
C LEU A 295 7.99 17.99 36.99
N PRO A 296 7.61 16.74 37.32
CA PRO A 296 6.22 16.40 37.59
C PRO A 296 5.71 17.07 38.89
N SER A 297 4.45 17.46 38.88
CA SER A 297 3.71 17.83 40.09
C SER A 297 3.51 16.63 41.02
N ARG A 298 3.05 16.89 42.25
CA ARG A 298 2.64 15.81 43.16
C ARG A 298 1.52 14.95 42.56
N GLN A 299 0.52 15.58 41.95
CA GLN A 299 -0.62 14.86 41.33
C GLN A 299 -0.22 14.00 40.13
N GLU A 300 0.79 14.43 39.38
CA GLU A 300 1.36 13.59 38.33
C GLU A 300 2.16 12.42 38.91
N TRP A 301 2.91 12.59 40.00
CA TRP A 301 3.48 11.46 40.75
C TRP A 301 2.39 10.50 41.25
N GLU A 302 1.25 11.02 41.74
CA GLU A 302 0.11 10.22 42.16
C GLU A 302 -0.50 9.41 41.01
N SER A 303 -0.30 9.82 39.75
CA SER A 303 -0.74 9.03 38.59
C SER A 303 -0.03 7.67 38.50
N ILE A 304 1.17 7.55 39.03
CA ILE A 304 1.95 6.30 39.01
C ILE A 304 2.16 5.66 40.37
N ILE A 305 2.15 6.43 41.46
CA ILE A 305 2.22 5.93 42.85
C ILE A 305 1.04 6.52 43.61
N PRO A 306 0.08 5.71 44.01
CA PRO A 306 -1.15 6.19 44.59
C PRO A 306 -0.91 6.99 45.89
N TYR A 307 -1.67 8.07 46.03
CA TYR A 307 -1.75 8.84 47.28
C TYR A 307 -2.70 8.13 48.25
N ASP A 308 -2.15 7.26 49.05
CA ASP A 308 -2.76 6.86 50.32
C ASP A 308 -1.66 6.38 51.25
N THR A 309 -1.46 7.07 52.35
CA THR A 309 -0.53 6.69 53.43
C THR A 309 -0.86 5.34 54.05
N LYS A 310 -2.01 4.73 53.70
CA LYS A 310 -2.43 3.41 54.17
C LYS A 310 -2.15 2.29 53.18
N VAL A 311 -1.76 2.60 51.93
CA VAL A 311 -1.34 1.61 50.96
C VAL A 311 0.16 1.40 51.06
N ASN A 312 0.53 0.48 51.93
CA ASN A 312 1.90 -0.02 51.96
C ASN A 312 2.10 -0.95 50.76
N LEU A 313 2.92 -0.54 49.80
CA LEU A 313 3.28 -1.33 48.67
C LEU A 313 4.05 -2.59 49.09
N GLY A 314 3.32 -3.62 49.48
CA GLY A 314 3.91 -4.91 49.84
C GLY A 314 3.65 -5.42 51.24
N PHE A 315 2.80 -4.79 52.08
CA PHE A 315 2.79 -5.14 53.50
C PHE A 315 1.43 -5.52 54.10
N ALA A 316 0.31 -5.25 53.41
CA ALA A 316 -1.00 -5.67 53.89
C ALA A 316 -1.57 -6.77 53.01
N LYS A 317 -1.92 -7.91 53.58
CA LYS A 317 -2.75 -8.94 52.93
C LYS A 317 -4.21 -8.48 52.84
N ASP A 318 -4.48 -7.37 52.22
CA ASP A 318 -5.83 -6.82 52.13
C ASP A 318 -6.14 -6.32 50.73
N LEU A 319 -7.33 -6.63 50.26
CA LEU A 319 -7.93 -5.97 49.14
C LEU A 319 -8.46 -4.61 49.58
N LYS A 320 -8.02 -3.52 49.00
CA LYS A 320 -8.51 -2.17 49.28
C LYS A 320 -8.97 -1.49 48.02
N ALA A 321 -10.12 -0.89 48.06
CA ALA A 321 -10.60 0.03 47.07
C ALA A 321 -10.28 1.47 47.51
N ILE A 322 -9.66 2.26 46.65
CA ILE A 322 -9.21 3.62 46.95
C ILE A 322 -9.74 4.56 45.88
N LEU A 323 -10.35 5.65 46.31
CA LEU A 323 -10.69 6.76 45.42
C LEU A 323 -9.44 7.61 45.16
N GLU A 324 -9.00 7.66 43.92
CA GLU A 324 -7.85 8.45 43.51
C GLU A 324 -8.26 9.69 42.69
N LYS A 325 -7.48 10.78 42.86
CA LYS A 325 -7.54 11.99 42.04
C LYS A 325 -6.15 12.30 41.59
N VAL A 326 -5.93 12.28 40.28
CA VAL A 326 -4.58 12.41 39.68
C VAL A 326 -4.62 13.29 38.45
N VAL A 327 -3.43 13.71 37.99
CA VAL A 327 -3.26 14.38 36.70
C VAL A 327 -2.47 13.46 35.75
N VAL A 328 -3.00 13.26 34.54
CA VAL A 328 -2.34 12.50 33.48
C VAL A 328 -2.32 13.36 32.22
N ALA A 329 -1.16 13.71 31.71
CA ALA A 329 -1.01 14.57 30.51
C ALA A 329 -1.86 15.87 30.60
N GLY A 330 -1.90 16.51 31.77
CA GLY A 330 -2.68 17.71 32.03
C GLY A 330 -4.19 17.49 32.28
N GLU A 331 -4.70 16.27 32.17
CA GLU A 331 -6.09 15.91 32.41
C GLU A 331 -6.28 15.48 33.87
N GLU A 332 -7.22 16.13 34.59
CA GLU A 332 -7.62 15.71 35.95
C GLU A 332 -8.56 14.50 35.86
N LEU A 333 -8.20 13.44 36.55
CA LEU A 333 -8.96 12.19 36.56
C LEU A 333 -9.36 11.81 38.00
N GLN A 334 -10.55 11.26 38.14
CA GLN A 334 -11.04 10.66 39.39
C GLN A 334 -11.57 9.26 39.10
N PHE A 335 -11.08 8.25 39.82
CA PHE A 335 -11.44 6.85 39.63
C PHE A 335 -11.23 6.07 40.93
N THR A 336 -11.82 4.86 40.99
CA THR A 336 -11.55 3.93 42.08
C THR A 336 -10.54 2.87 41.61
N SER A 337 -9.53 2.63 42.43
CA SER A 337 -8.54 1.58 42.23
C SER A 337 -8.69 0.47 43.24
N ASP A 338 -8.52 -0.76 42.79
CA ASP A 338 -8.48 -1.95 43.63
C ASP A 338 -7.02 -2.40 43.79
N PHE A 339 -6.60 -2.61 45.05
CA PHE A 339 -5.24 -3.06 45.42
C PHE A 339 -5.25 -4.43 46.11
N TYR A 340 -4.23 -5.23 45.80
CA TYR A 340 -4.00 -6.51 46.44
C TYR A 340 -2.53 -6.74 46.73
N SER A 341 -2.21 -7.24 47.91
CA SER A 341 -0.84 -7.62 48.33
C SER A 341 -0.87 -8.87 49.20
N GLU A 342 0.15 -9.73 49.02
CA GLU A 342 0.39 -10.88 49.90
C GLU A 342 1.48 -10.60 50.95
N GLY A 343 1.99 -9.38 51.03
CA GLY A 343 3.02 -9.01 52.01
C GLY A 343 4.46 -9.46 51.64
N ALA A 344 4.69 -9.83 50.39
CA ALA A 344 5.95 -10.38 49.93
C ALA A 344 6.88 -9.36 49.21
N GLY A 345 6.74 -8.07 49.49
CA GLY A 345 7.52 -7.01 48.82
C GLY A 345 6.98 -6.61 47.47
N TRP A 346 5.75 -6.96 47.14
CA TRP A 346 5.05 -6.57 45.93
C TRP A 346 3.55 -6.35 46.17
N CYS A 347 2.93 -5.53 45.35
CA CYS A 347 1.47 -5.44 45.28
C CYS A 347 1.06 -5.26 43.78
N VAL A 348 -0.20 -5.59 43.50
CA VAL A 348 -0.87 -5.33 42.25
C VAL A 348 -2.08 -4.44 42.44
N ALA A 349 -2.43 -3.72 41.39
CA ALA A 349 -3.62 -2.86 41.39
C ALA A 349 -4.30 -2.86 40.02
N LEU A 350 -5.63 -2.70 40.04
CA LEU A 350 -6.40 -2.26 38.89
C LEU A 350 -6.70 -0.80 39.09
N ARG A 351 -6.11 0.05 38.23
CA ARG A 351 -6.23 1.50 38.27
C ARG A 351 -6.95 2.03 37.06
N TYR A 352 -7.50 3.22 37.17
CA TYR A 352 -8.13 3.95 36.06
C TYR A 352 -9.40 3.28 35.49
N LYS A 353 -10.11 2.46 36.27
CA LYS A 353 -11.37 1.87 35.82
C LYS A 353 -12.37 2.95 35.41
N GLY A 354 -13.10 2.72 34.32
CA GLY A 354 -14.03 3.68 33.72
C GLY A 354 -13.38 4.85 33.00
N THR A 355 -12.06 4.81 32.77
CA THR A 355 -11.32 5.82 31.98
C THR A 355 -10.62 5.18 30.80
N LYS A 356 -10.18 6.00 29.84
CA LYS A 356 -9.36 5.54 28.70
C LYS A 356 -8.01 4.93 29.12
N TYR A 357 -7.56 5.14 30.36
CA TYR A 357 -6.26 4.68 30.89
C TYR A 357 -6.39 3.39 31.73
N VAL A 358 -7.51 2.68 31.71
CA VAL A 358 -7.70 1.46 32.49
C VAL A 358 -6.53 0.49 32.32
N SER A 359 -5.88 0.10 33.44
CA SER A 359 -4.63 -0.64 33.42
C SER A 359 -4.40 -1.44 34.71
N ALA A 360 -3.67 -2.54 34.54
CA ALA A 360 -3.13 -3.32 35.64
C ALA A 360 -1.74 -2.81 36.00
N TRP A 361 -1.45 -2.76 37.29
CA TRP A 361 -0.21 -2.25 37.87
C TRP A 361 0.40 -3.26 38.79
N LYS A 362 1.75 -3.41 38.73
CA LYS A 362 2.54 -4.19 39.70
C LYS A 362 3.65 -3.32 40.25
N TYR A 363 3.73 -3.26 41.56
CA TYR A 363 4.76 -2.55 42.30
C TYR A 363 5.62 -3.56 43.00
N ARG A 364 6.93 -3.46 42.85
CA ARG A 364 7.89 -4.39 43.46
C ARG A 364 9.12 -3.65 43.96
N ILE A 365 9.50 -3.88 45.21
CA ILE A 365 10.79 -3.43 45.76
C ILE A 365 11.72 -4.63 45.79
N TYR A 366 12.82 -4.54 45.08
CA TYR A 366 13.81 -5.58 44.99
C TYR A 366 15.22 -5.05 45.30
N SER A 367 16.16 -5.94 45.54
CA SER A 367 17.59 -5.61 45.65
C SER A 367 18.32 -6.11 44.43
N ASP A 368 19.27 -5.33 43.96
CA ASP A 368 20.29 -5.81 43.01
C ASP A 368 21.30 -6.75 43.73
N GLU A 369 22.24 -7.26 42.98
CA GLU A 369 23.31 -8.15 43.51
C GLU A 369 24.21 -7.50 44.55
N PHE A 370 24.25 -6.17 44.64
CA PHE A 370 25.01 -5.38 45.61
C PHE A 370 24.14 -4.97 46.81
N GLY A 371 22.89 -5.41 46.88
CA GLY A 371 21.97 -5.09 47.96
C GLY A 371 21.27 -3.72 47.82
N SER A 372 21.55 -2.96 46.75
CA SER A 372 20.86 -1.69 46.51
C SER A 372 19.40 -1.91 46.13
N LYS A 373 18.52 -1.13 46.74
CA LYS A 373 17.06 -1.20 46.49
C LYS A 373 16.68 -0.44 45.22
N SER A 374 15.65 -0.96 44.57
CA SER A 374 14.93 -0.25 43.51
C SER A 374 13.45 -0.52 43.63
N LEU A 375 12.65 0.51 43.29
CA LEU A 375 11.21 0.36 43.06
C LEU A 375 10.98 0.11 41.56
N GLU A 376 10.46 -1.05 41.24
CA GLU A 376 9.99 -1.37 39.88
C GLU A 376 8.47 -1.18 39.84
N ILE A 377 8.03 -0.43 38.86
CA ILE A 377 6.61 -0.26 38.53
C ILE A 377 6.39 -0.81 37.11
N THR A 378 5.45 -1.75 37.02
CA THR A 378 5.01 -2.30 35.74
C THR A 378 3.55 -1.93 35.54
N ALA A 379 3.21 -1.41 34.38
CA ALA A 379 1.83 -1.18 33.95
C ALA A 379 1.52 -1.92 32.66
N ARG A 380 0.28 -2.35 32.51
CA ARG A 380 -0.22 -3.06 31.35
C ARG A 380 -1.67 -2.69 31.08
N LYS A 381 -2.01 -2.40 29.81
CA LYS A 381 -3.39 -2.09 29.42
C LYS A 381 -4.30 -3.30 29.66
N VAL A 382 -5.48 -3.05 30.18
CA VAL A 382 -6.53 -4.06 30.41
C VAL A 382 -7.88 -3.48 30.02
N THR A 383 -8.95 -4.22 30.26
CA THR A 383 -10.33 -3.75 30.10
C THR A 383 -10.99 -3.54 31.45
N ASP A 384 -12.14 -2.85 31.51
CA ASP A 384 -12.92 -2.66 32.75
C ASP A 384 -13.47 -3.97 33.32
N GLN A 385 -13.52 -5.05 32.54
CA GLN A 385 -13.93 -6.39 32.98
C GLN A 385 -12.82 -7.15 33.72
N THR A 386 -11.57 -6.71 33.59
CA THR A 386 -10.45 -7.35 34.29
C THR A 386 -10.60 -7.23 35.80
N THR A 387 -10.35 -8.31 36.53
CA THR A 387 -10.44 -8.41 37.98
C THR A 387 -9.07 -8.49 38.63
N ILE A 388 -9.01 -8.28 39.96
CA ILE A 388 -7.74 -8.50 40.72
C ILE A 388 -7.31 -9.95 40.65
N GLU A 389 -8.22 -10.91 40.61
CA GLU A 389 -7.90 -12.35 40.48
C GLU A 389 -7.15 -12.64 39.20
N ASP A 390 -7.48 -11.95 38.09
CA ASP A 390 -6.80 -12.13 36.79
C ASP A 390 -5.36 -11.66 36.82
N ILE A 391 -5.05 -10.62 37.62
CA ILE A 391 -3.71 -9.96 37.59
C ILE A 391 -2.80 -10.32 38.77
N LYS A 392 -3.28 -11.05 39.79
CA LYS A 392 -2.48 -11.38 40.99
C LYS A 392 -1.40 -12.47 40.69
N GLY A 393 -1.61 -13.30 39.66
CA GLY A 393 -0.72 -14.39 39.33
C GLY A 393 0.43 -13.96 38.40
N ASP A 394 1.60 -14.56 38.58
CA ASP A 394 2.79 -14.25 37.76
C ASP A 394 2.62 -14.56 36.27
N SER A 395 1.71 -15.49 35.91
CA SER A 395 1.38 -15.83 34.54
C SER A 395 0.88 -14.61 33.75
N PHE A 396 0.08 -13.73 34.36
CA PHE A 396 -0.37 -12.50 33.74
C PHE A 396 0.81 -11.58 33.39
N TRP A 397 1.77 -11.43 34.29
CA TRP A 397 2.90 -10.49 34.14
C TRP A 397 4.02 -11.01 33.24
N SER A 398 4.11 -12.33 33.04
CA SER A 398 5.12 -12.96 32.18
C SER A 398 4.74 -13.02 30.70
N GLN A 399 3.48 -12.81 30.35
CA GLN A 399 3.04 -12.77 28.96
C GLN A 399 3.68 -11.62 28.21
N ALA A 400 4.11 -11.90 26.97
CA ALA A 400 4.53 -10.86 26.04
C ALA A 400 3.33 -9.99 25.65
N ASP A 401 3.48 -8.66 25.76
CA ASP A 401 2.43 -7.70 25.45
C ASP A 401 3.08 -6.35 25.16
N ASP A 402 2.76 -5.80 23.98
CA ASP A 402 3.28 -4.50 23.52
C ASP A 402 2.79 -3.33 24.37
N SER A 403 1.73 -3.51 25.17
CA SER A 403 1.24 -2.50 26.11
C SER A 403 1.97 -2.50 27.47
N LYS A 404 2.85 -3.48 27.69
CA LYS A 404 3.59 -3.60 28.96
C LYS A 404 4.69 -2.55 29.07
N VAL A 405 4.60 -1.74 30.10
CA VAL A 405 5.61 -0.69 30.40
C VAL A 405 6.24 -0.98 31.75
N VAL A 406 7.55 -0.84 31.83
CA VAL A 406 8.31 -0.98 33.07
C VAL A 406 9.11 0.29 33.32
N ARG A 407 9.09 0.77 34.56
CA ARG A 407 9.97 1.84 35.04
C ARG A 407 10.64 1.43 36.33
N ILE A 408 11.96 1.62 36.39
CA ILE A 408 12.77 1.32 37.56
C ILE A 408 13.25 2.63 38.18
N PHE A 409 13.03 2.77 39.47
CA PHE A 409 13.44 3.92 40.26
C PHE A 409 14.53 3.47 41.25
N PRO A 410 15.80 3.87 41.05
CA PRO A 410 16.90 3.43 41.95
C PRO A 410 16.84 4.17 43.29
N ALA A 411 17.27 3.50 44.34
CA ALA A 411 17.44 4.09 45.66
C ALA A 411 18.68 5.02 45.67
N SER A 412 18.63 6.12 44.95
CA SER A 412 19.75 7.07 44.82
C SER A 412 20.05 7.85 46.10
N GLY A 413 19.25 7.72 47.16
CA GLY A 413 19.42 8.52 48.38
C GLY A 413 19.10 9.99 48.19
N ARG A 414 19.63 10.84 49.07
CA ARG A 414 19.54 12.29 49.01
C ARG A 414 20.84 12.93 49.48
N LEU A 415 21.13 14.13 48.98
CA LEU A 415 22.22 14.97 49.48
C LEU A 415 21.67 15.82 50.64
N ARG A 416 22.32 15.76 51.79
CA ARG A 416 21.99 16.50 52.98
C ARG A 416 23.28 16.96 53.65
N ASP A 417 23.38 18.25 54.02
CA ASP A 417 24.52 18.80 54.72
C ASP A 417 25.87 18.42 54.07
N GLY A 418 25.91 18.47 52.72
CA GLY A 418 27.08 18.15 51.90
C GLY A 418 27.41 16.63 51.72
N SER A 419 26.57 15.73 52.30
CA SER A 419 26.81 14.29 52.22
C SER A 419 25.64 13.54 51.68
N VAL A 420 25.87 12.51 50.83
CA VAL A 420 24.86 11.60 50.35
C VAL A 420 24.46 10.63 51.45
N SER A 421 23.18 10.54 51.74
CA SER A 421 22.61 9.65 52.73
C SER A 421 21.56 8.73 52.12
N ASN A 422 21.44 7.51 52.68
CA ASN A 422 20.45 6.48 52.27
C ASN A 422 20.60 5.97 50.84
N GLN A 423 21.72 6.25 50.16
CA GLN A 423 22.00 5.62 48.86
C GLN A 423 21.99 4.10 48.98
N GLY A 424 21.42 3.42 48.01
CA GLY A 424 21.20 1.98 48.02
C GLY A 424 20.02 1.49 48.86
N SER A 425 19.42 2.37 49.71
CA SER A 425 18.33 1.94 50.61
C SER A 425 17.02 2.72 50.40
N ARG A 426 17.07 3.96 49.90
CA ARG A 426 15.93 4.84 49.74
C ARG A 426 16.02 5.68 48.47
N GLY A 427 14.89 5.84 47.76
CA GLY A 427 14.73 6.80 46.67
C GLY A 427 14.04 8.08 47.13
N TYR A 428 14.55 9.24 46.68
CA TYR A 428 13.96 10.56 46.94
C TYR A 428 13.96 11.36 45.65
N PHE A 429 12.77 11.78 45.23
CA PHE A 429 12.57 12.51 43.98
C PHE A 429 11.83 13.81 44.28
N TRP A 430 12.18 14.90 43.60
CA TRP A 430 11.40 16.12 43.67
C TRP A 430 10.11 16.03 42.86
N SER A 431 9.04 16.68 43.36
CA SER A 431 7.96 17.19 42.55
C SER A 431 8.12 18.70 42.35
N SER A 432 7.39 19.29 41.41
CA SER A 432 7.33 20.75 41.24
C SER A 432 6.41 21.44 42.26
N THR A 433 5.71 20.66 43.11
CA THR A 433 4.71 21.15 44.03
C THR A 433 5.35 21.63 45.37
N PRO A 434 5.24 22.93 45.72
CA PRO A 434 5.68 23.41 47.01
C PRO A 434 4.73 22.88 48.13
N HIS A 435 5.24 22.86 49.35
CA HIS A 435 4.40 22.56 50.52
C HIS A 435 3.40 23.68 50.79
N GLU A 436 2.15 23.35 51.11
CA GLU A 436 1.02 24.31 51.17
C GLU A 436 1.17 25.34 52.27
N SER A 437 1.73 24.94 53.44
CA SER A 437 1.80 25.79 54.64
C SER A 437 3.19 26.09 55.15
N ASP A 438 4.24 25.48 54.59
CA ASP A 438 5.65 25.74 55.00
C ASP A 438 6.52 26.01 53.78
N ALA A 439 6.88 27.26 53.60
CA ALA A 439 7.69 27.71 52.45
C ALA A 439 9.10 27.13 52.46
N THR A 440 9.60 26.53 53.54
CA THR A 440 10.89 25.84 53.61
C THR A 440 10.87 24.44 53.10
N LEU A 441 9.65 23.88 52.85
CA LEU A 441 9.42 22.52 52.44
C LEU A 441 8.85 22.43 50.98
N ALA A 442 9.08 21.32 50.33
CA ALA A 442 8.41 20.95 49.09
C ALA A 442 8.07 19.44 49.08
N TYR A 443 7.05 19.08 48.31
CA TYR A 443 6.69 17.70 48.11
C TYR A 443 7.59 16.96 47.16
N GLY A 444 7.60 15.64 47.26
CA GLY A 444 8.28 14.76 46.34
C GLY A 444 7.86 13.30 46.53
N CYS A 445 8.33 12.47 45.66
CA CYS A 445 8.15 11.02 45.78
C CYS A 445 9.29 10.39 46.60
N TYR A 446 8.94 9.39 47.36
CA TYR A 446 9.83 8.63 48.23
C TYR A 446 9.52 7.16 48.15
N PHE A 447 10.53 6.31 48.27
CA PHE A 447 10.34 4.89 48.59
C PHE A 447 11.49 4.34 49.43
N ASP A 448 11.20 3.29 50.21
CA ASP A 448 12.18 2.45 50.88
C ASP A 448 11.81 0.94 50.75
N LYS A 449 12.41 0.10 51.56
CA LYS A 449 12.10 -1.35 51.53
C LYS A 449 10.67 -1.70 51.92
N ASN A 450 9.96 -0.78 52.49
CA ASN A 450 8.63 -1.01 53.12
C ASN A 450 7.54 -0.30 52.37
N ASP A 451 7.80 0.88 51.76
CA ASP A 451 6.77 1.82 51.37
C ASP A 451 7.21 2.68 50.19
N ALA A 452 6.22 3.23 49.48
CA ALA A 452 6.38 4.33 48.56
C ALA A 452 5.29 5.36 48.79
N SER A 453 5.64 6.65 48.70
CA SER A 453 4.72 7.75 49.01
C SER A 453 4.99 8.97 48.12
N THR A 454 3.93 9.61 47.67
CA THR A 454 3.95 10.90 46.96
C THR A 454 3.73 12.08 47.89
N TYR A 455 3.39 11.83 49.14
CA TYR A 455 3.16 12.82 50.18
C TYR A 455 4.39 13.04 51.08
N TYR A 456 5.60 12.78 50.53
CA TYR A 456 6.81 12.96 51.30
C TYR A 456 7.41 14.36 51.08
N ASN A 457 7.32 15.23 52.11
CA ASN A 457 7.95 16.54 52.04
C ASN A 457 9.41 16.54 52.52
N GLY A 458 10.12 17.57 52.21
CA GLY A 458 11.48 17.75 52.69
C GLY A 458 11.98 19.19 52.51
N LYS A 459 13.04 19.50 53.24
CA LYS A 459 13.65 20.84 53.14
C LYS A 459 14.09 21.14 51.73
N ARG A 460 13.71 22.27 51.18
CA ARG A 460 14.09 22.72 49.82
C ARG A 460 15.59 22.75 49.57
N THR A 461 16.37 22.94 50.64
CA THR A 461 17.84 22.95 50.61
C THR A 461 18.47 21.54 50.48
N ASN A 462 17.70 20.49 50.70
CA ASN A 462 18.19 19.13 50.46
C ASN A 462 18.35 18.87 48.97
N GLY A 463 19.36 18.09 48.59
CA GLY A 463 19.46 17.57 47.22
C GLY A 463 18.67 16.28 47.07
N ARG A 464 17.73 16.23 46.12
CA ARG A 464 17.03 15.00 45.69
C ARG A 464 17.26 14.77 44.22
N THR A 465 17.02 13.55 43.76
CA THR A 465 17.09 13.24 42.33
C THR A 465 15.87 13.75 41.58
N VAL A 466 15.98 13.84 40.27
CA VAL A 466 14.92 14.27 39.36
C VAL A 466 14.60 13.14 38.40
N ARG A 467 13.31 12.79 38.31
CA ARG A 467 12.72 11.95 37.27
C ARG A 467 11.70 12.80 36.53
N LEU A 468 11.88 12.95 35.24
CA LEU A 468 11.04 13.82 34.42
C LEU A 468 9.81 13.07 33.85
N PHE A 469 8.78 13.83 33.54
CA PHE A 469 7.61 13.34 32.80
C PHE A 469 7.58 14.00 31.43
N ILE A 470 7.09 13.29 30.43
CA ILE A 470 6.93 13.78 29.05
C ILE A 470 5.83 14.84 29.03
N ASP A 471 6.12 15.97 28.39
CA ASP A 471 5.19 17.09 28.20
C ASP A 471 4.37 16.83 26.92
N LYS A 472 3.10 16.44 27.08
CA LYS A 472 2.15 16.11 25.98
C LYS A 472 1.10 17.18 25.82
#